data_e92a1c122b822d4887a8365f2096d2b6
#
_entry.id   e92a1c122b822d4887a8365f2096d2b6
#
_cell.length_a   1.000
_cell.length_b   1.000
_cell.length_c   1.000
_cell.angle_alpha   90.00
_cell.angle_beta   90.00
_cell.angle_gamma   90.00
#
_symmetry.space_group_name_H-M   'P 1'
#
loop_
_entity.id
_entity.type
_entity.pdbx_description
1 polymer ?
#
loop_
_entity_poly.entity_id
_entity_poly.type
_entity_poly.pdbx_seq_one_letter_code
_entity_poly.pdbx_strand_id
1 'polypeptide(L)'
;MIGGVVRVPVAAALLAVVLLAPAAAGARPVPDASPRDALAGLTVRQLAGQRVIVGWAGPRVPAWLLARVRRGEVGGVIAFSRNVASRGALAAQMRRLQRARRPLAAPLLTMIDQEGGLVARLPGAPSGSPARMGRRGAAYVRGQGRLTAANLRGAGMRVNLAPVVDLGRPGSYQARTGRAFARRPAAVAALGTAFARGLQEGGVAATLKHFPGLGAVRRDEDALIQTVGLSAATLRRADEVPFSAGIRGGARLVMTSTARYPALDGRRVAPPSRRLTTTELRVRLGFRGVTITDDLDVTAMRRLAGPSTLAVRASAAGNDLLLFAQDPDRARRGLSAVVAAVRAGRLSRAELVASVRRIAALRAAVR
;
A
#
# COMPACT_ATOMS: atom_id res chain seq x y z
N MET A 1 63.61 -21.64 -64.36
CA MET A 1 62.98 -22.68 -65.15
C MET A 1 61.96 -23.38 -64.24
N ILE A 2 60.90 -23.01 -64.31
CA ILE A 2 59.50 -23.44 -64.37
C ILE A 2 59.26 -24.90 -63.86
N GLY A 3 58.75 -25.03 -62.66
CA GLY A 3 58.29 -26.27 -62.08
C GLY A 3 56.75 -26.15 -61.75
N GLY A 4 55.98 -26.88 -62.54
CA GLY A 4 54.50 -26.90 -62.42
C GLY A 4 54.00 -27.62 -61.19
N VAL A 5 53.02 -27.05 -60.50
CA VAL A 5 52.33 -27.64 -59.36
C VAL A 5 51.03 -28.29 -59.87
N VAL A 6 50.97 -29.61 -59.72
CA VAL A 6 49.75 -30.41 -59.99
C VAL A 6 48.79 -30.25 -58.83
N ARG A 7 47.57 -29.79 -59.11
CA ARG A 7 46.48 -29.75 -58.14
C ARG A 7 45.62 -31.04 -58.28
N VAL A 8 45.48 -31.77 -57.16
CA VAL A 8 44.53 -32.88 -57.02
C VAL A 8 43.28 -32.36 -56.28
N PRO A 9 42.07 -32.62 -56.75
CA PRO A 9 40.87 -32.23 -56.02
C PRO A 9 40.48 -33.28 -54.98
N VAL A 10 40.34 -32.85 -53.72
CA VAL A 10 39.81 -33.68 -52.64
C VAL A 10 38.28 -33.48 -52.63
N ALA A 11 37.54 -34.55 -52.97
CA ALA A 11 36.08 -34.59 -52.81
C ALA A 11 35.73 -34.80 -51.30
N ALA A 12 35.07 -33.83 -50.70
CA ALA A 12 34.51 -33.96 -49.35
C ALA A 12 33.11 -34.58 -49.41
N ALA A 13 32.96 -35.80 -48.87
CA ALA A 13 31.69 -36.43 -48.67
C ALA A 13 31.05 -35.88 -47.40
N LEU A 14 29.94 -35.19 -47.51
CA LEU A 14 29.10 -34.75 -46.39
C LEU A 14 28.22 -35.90 -45.91
N LEU A 15 28.50 -36.45 -44.75
CA LEU A 15 27.64 -37.41 -44.05
C LEU A 15 26.58 -36.60 -43.28
N ALA A 16 25.33 -36.63 -43.69
CA ALA A 16 24.21 -36.02 -42.96
C ALA A 16 23.76 -36.97 -41.82
N VAL A 17 24.10 -36.63 -40.60
CA VAL A 17 23.55 -37.30 -39.40
C VAL A 17 22.21 -36.66 -39.07
N VAL A 18 21.12 -37.37 -39.34
CA VAL A 18 19.76 -37.01 -38.89
C VAL A 18 19.62 -37.36 -37.41
N LEU A 19 19.72 -36.38 -36.52
CA LEU A 19 19.37 -36.52 -35.12
C LEU A 19 17.86 -36.41 -34.98
N LEU A 20 17.16 -37.55 -34.75
CA LEU A 20 15.78 -37.53 -34.28
C LEU A 20 15.78 -37.02 -32.81
N ALA A 21 15.27 -35.82 -32.61
CA ALA A 21 14.95 -35.32 -31.28
C ALA A 21 13.65 -35.98 -30.77
N PRO A 22 13.57 -36.41 -29.51
CA PRO A 22 12.32 -36.92 -28.95
C PRO A 22 11.30 -35.77 -28.83
N ALA A 23 10.08 -36.06 -29.33
CA ALA A 23 8.94 -35.13 -29.21
C ALA A 23 8.66 -34.82 -27.73
N ALA A 24 8.93 -33.60 -27.32
CA ALA A 24 8.51 -33.10 -26.02
C ALA A 24 6.98 -33.12 -25.95
N ALA A 25 6.44 -33.95 -25.05
CA ALA A 25 5.02 -33.96 -24.73
C ALA A 25 4.57 -32.56 -24.37
N GLY A 26 3.74 -31.95 -25.20
CA GLY A 26 3.23 -30.59 -25.03
C GLY A 26 2.48 -30.46 -23.70
N ALA A 27 3.07 -29.76 -22.76
CA ALA A 27 2.35 -29.24 -21.59
C ALA A 27 1.21 -28.37 -22.12
N ARG A 28 -0.04 -28.81 -21.93
CA ARG A 28 -1.22 -27.99 -22.23
C ARG A 28 -1.06 -26.65 -21.54
N PRO A 29 -1.17 -25.52 -22.27
CA PRO A 29 -1.18 -24.21 -21.60
C PRO A 29 -2.39 -24.18 -20.68
N VAL A 30 -2.14 -24.02 -19.38
CA VAL A 30 -3.18 -23.66 -18.41
C VAL A 30 -3.71 -22.32 -18.89
N PRO A 31 -5.02 -22.17 -19.20
CA PRO A 31 -5.57 -20.91 -19.65
C PRO A 31 -5.29 -19.86 -18.58
N ASP A 32 -4.58 -18.82 -18.95
CA ASP A 32 -4.30 -17.65 -18.11
C ASP A 32 -5.64 -16.93 -17.94
N ALA A 33 -6.40 -17.33 -16.90
CA ALA A 33 -7.70 -16.75 -16.61
C ALA A 33 -7.52 -15.25 -16.43
N SER A 34 -8.18 -14.45 -17.25
CA SER A 34 -8.08 -13.00 -17.17
C SER A 34 -8.39 -12.54 -15.73
N PRO A 35 -7.77 -11.46 -15.22
CA PRO A 35 -8.07 -10.96 -13.87
C PRO A 35 -9.57 -10.68 -13.65
N ARG A 36 -10.36 -10.56 -14.72
CA ARG A 36 -11.82 -10.39 -14.67
C ARG A 36 -12.51 -11.68 -14.25
N ASP A 37 -12.05 -12.83 -14.75
CA ASP A 37 -12.65 -14.14 -14.49
C ASP A 37 -12.34 -14.63 -13.07
N ALA A 38 -11.13 -14.33 -12.56
CA ALA A 38 -10.73 -14.67 -11.20
C ALA A 38 -11.57 -13.97 -10.09
N LEU A 39 -12.18 -12.82 -10.37
CA LEU A 39 -13.05 -12.12 -9.43
C LEU A 39 -14.52 -12.55 -9.54
N ALA A 40 -14.93 -13.11 -10.67
CA ALA A 40 -16.32 -13.52 -10.92
C ALA A 40 -16.78 -14.63 -9.96
N GLY A 41 -15.89 -15.54 -9.58
CA GLY A 41 -16.17 -16.65 -8.64
C GLY A 41 -16.16 -16.25 -7.16
N LEU A 42 -15.85 -14.99 -6.81
CA LEU A 42 -15.81 -14.57 -5.42
C LEU A 42 -17.19 -14.15 -4.89
N THR A 43 -17.52 -14.64 -3.69
CA THR A 43 -18.70 -14.15 -2.96
C THR A 43 -18.54 -12.67 -2.57
N VAL A 44 -19.65 -11.98 -2.29
CA VAL A 44 -19.62 -10.60 -1.75
C VAL A 44 -18.74 -10.51 -0.50
N ARG A 45 -18.75 -11.53 0.37
CA ARG A 45 -17.94 -11.58 1.58
C ARG A 45 -16.44 -11.67 1.25
N GLN A 46 -16.08 -12.46 0.27
CA GLN A 46 -14.70 -12.60 -0.18
C GLN A 46 -14.20 -11.35 -0.91
N LEU A 47 -15.03 -10.73 -1.75
CA LEU A 47 -14.72 -9.42 -2.36
C LEU A 47 -14.49 -8.34 -1.31
N ALA A 48 -15.42 -8.21 -0.33
CA ALA A 48 -15.27 -7.27 0.77
C ALA A 48 -14.05 -7.58 1.65
N GLY A 49 -13.75 -8.87 1.87
CA GLY A 49 -12.58 -9.33 2.60
C GLY A 49 -11.25 -8.92 1.97
N GLN A 50 -11.18 -8.83 0.62
CA GLN A 50 -9.97 -8.34 -0.07
C GLN A 50 -9.58 -6.91 0.31
N ARG A 51 -10.49 -6.15 0.89
CA ARG A 51 -10.34 -4.75 1.29
C ARG A 51 -9.92 -4.58 2.75
N VAL A 52 -9.98 -5.63 3.56
CA VAL A 52 -9.73 -5.56 5.00
C VAL A 52 -8.25 -5.79 5.30
N ILE A 53 -7.62 -4.84 5.96
CA ILE A 53 -6.26 -4.94 6.50
C ILE A 53 -6.35 -5.06 8.01
N VAL A 54 -5.68 -6.06 8.58
CA VAL A 54 -5.73 -6.32 10.02
C VAL A 54 -4.35 -6.39 10.65
N GLY A 55 -4.25 -5.91 11.90
CA GLY A 55 -3.11 -6.18 12.78
C GLY A 55 -3.36 -7.43 13.64
N TRP A 56 -2.33 -7.84 14.37
CA TRP A 56 -2.41 -8.92 15.36
C TRP A 56 -1.49 -8.64 16.56
N ALA A 57 -1.72 -9.36 17.67
CA ALA A 57 -0.92 -9.25 18.86
C ALA A 57 0.25 -10.26 18.84
N GLY A 58 1.42 -9.81 19.34
CA GLY A 58 2.61 -10.66 19.52
C GLY A 58 3.33 -11.04 18.21
N PRO A 59 4.46 -11.75 18.32
CA PRO A 59 5.35 -12.00 17.19
C PRO A 59 4.88 -13.15 16.29
N ARG A 60 3.96 -14.00 16.76
CA ARG A 60 3.46 -15.16 16.00
C ARG A 60 2.10 -14.86 15.37
N VAL A 61 1.93 -15.26 14.13
CA VAL A 61 0.62 -15.21 13.44
C VAL A 61 -0.34 -16.17 14.14
N PRO A 62 -1.46 -15.70 14.71
CA PRO A 62 -2.40 -16.53 15.45
C PRO A 62 -3.28 -17.38 14.51
N ALA A 63 -3.86 -18.45 15.08
CA ALA A 63 -4.70 -19.37 14.31
C ALA A 63 -5.94 -18.71 13.69
N TRP A 64 -6.57 -17.78 14.41
CA TRP A 64 -7.74 -17.04 13.91
C TRP A 64 -7.43 -16.26 12.63
N LEU A 65 -6.21 -15.65 12.53
CA LEU A 65 -5.82 -14.89 11.34
C LEU A 65 -5.64 -15.81 10.14
N LEU A 66 -4.96 -16.95 10.32
CA LEU A 66 -4.83 -17.96 9.26
C LEU A 66 -6.20 -18.47 8.78
N ALA A 67 -7.11 -18.72 9.72
CA ALA A 67 -8.48 -19.15 9.38
C ALA A 67 -9.22 -18.10 8.55
N ARG A 68 -9.14 -16.82 8.91
CA ARG A 68 -9.78 -15.73 8.15
C ARG A 68 -9.14 -15.53 6.77
N VAL A 69 -7.82 -15.66 6.66
CA VAL A 69 -7.10 -15.63 5.38
C VAL A 69 -7.60 -16.76 4.46
N ARG A 70 -7.73 -17.98 4.99
CA ARG A 70 -8.25 -19.14 4.21
C ARG A 70 -9.67 -18.93 3.70
N ARG A 71 -10.53 -18.24 4.49
CA ARG A 71 -11.91 -17.91 4.06
C ARG A 71 -11.98 -16.72 3.08
N GLY A 72 -10.86 -16.04 2.80
CA GLY A 72 -10.82 -14.84 1.95
C GLY A 72 -11.39 -13.59 2.62
N GLU A 73 -11.39 -13.53 3.95
CA GLU A 73 -11.94 -12.42 4.76
C GLU A 73 -10.91 -11.35 5.11
N VAL A 74 -9.65 -11.52 4.67
CA VAL A 74 -8.53 -10.61 4.93
C VAL A 74 -7.75 -10.42 3.64
N GLY A 75 -7.61 -9.19 3.20
CA GLY A 75 -6.86 -8.79 2.01
C GLY A 75 -5.37 -8.52 2.26
N GLY A 76 -5.04 -8.21 3.51
CA GLY A 76 -3.66 -7.97 3.92
C GLY A 76 -3.51 -7.81 5.43
N VAL A 77 -2.27 -7.69 5.87
CA VAL A 77 -1.90 -7.52 7.27
C VAL A 77 -0.97 -6.34 7.46
N ILE A 78 -1.03 -5.71 8.64
CA ILE A 78 -0.08 -4.69 9.08
C ILE A 78 0.71 -5.19 10.28
N ALA A 79 2.05 -5.06 10.22
CA ALA A 79 2.95 -5.40 11.31
C ALA A 79 3.39 -4.14 12.08
N PHE A 80 3.45 -4.27 13.40
CA PHE A 80 3.99 -3.27 14.33
C PHE A 80 5.24 -3.83 15.03
N SER A 81 5.93 -3.00 15.83
CA SER A 81 7.11 -3.43 16.57
C SER A 81 6.86 -4.67 17.44
N ARG A 82 5.65 -4.82 18.02
CA ARG A 82 5.23 -6.00 18.78
C ARG A 82 5.20 -7.32 17.99
N ASN A 83 5.24 -7.23 16.66
CA ASN A 83 5.27 -8.40 15.77
C ASN A 83 6.69 -8.76 15.32
N VAL A 84 7.69 -7.92 15.66
CA VAL A 84 9.07 -8.03 15.18
C VAL A 84 9.96 -8.56 16.29
N ALA A 85 10.09 -9.88 16.42
CA ALA A 85 11.14 -10.47 17.25
C ALA A 85 12.52 -10.37 16.57
N SER A 86 12.56 -10.61 15.26
CA SER A 86 13.69 -10.33 14.37
C SER A 86 13.20 -10.21 12.94
N ARG A 87 14.03 -9.67 12.03
CA ARG A 87 13.71 -9.63 10.60
C ARG A 87 13.40 -11.01 10.02
N GLY A 88 14.22 -12.00 10.36
CA GLY A 88 14.03 -13.40 9.92
C GLY A 88 12.76 -14.03 10.47
N ALA A 89 12.45 -13.79 11.75
CA ALA A 89 11.23 -14.26 12.38
C ALA A 89 9.98 -13.66 11.72
N LEU A 90 9.97 -12.35 11.49
CA LEU A 90 8.86 -11.69 10.76
C LEU A 90 8.70 -12.26 9.34
N ALA A 91 9.81 -12.44 8.61
CA ALA A 91 9.78 -13.05 7.28
C ALA A 91 9.18 -14.45 7.28
N ALA A 92 9.50 -15.27 8.29
CA ALA A 92 8.91 -16.62 8.45
C ALA A 92 7.39 -16.55 8.67
N GLN A 93 6.90 -15.59 9.49
CA GLN A 93 5.46 -15.40 9.69
C GLN A 93 4.78 -14.91 8.40
N MET A 94 5.40 -14.01 7.63
CA MET A 94 4.86 -13.58 6.35
C MET A 94 4.80 -14.74 5.34
N ARG A 95 5.83 -15.57 5.25
CA ARG A 95 5.79 -16.79 4.43
C ARG A 95 4.66 -17.74 4.85
N ARG A 96 4.44 -17.93 6.16
CA ARG A 96 3.33 -18.74 6.69
C ARG A 96 1.96 -18.21 6.23
N LEU A 97 1.74 -16.89 6.28
CA LEU A 97 0.53 -16.24 5.76
C LEU A 97 0.38 -16.40 4.25
N GLN A 98 1.47 -16.21 3.50
CA GLN A 98 1.44 -16.32 2.03
C GLN A 98 1.16 -17.75 1.54
N ARG A 99 1.57 -18.77 2.28
CA ARG A 99 1.28 -20.20 1.98
C ARG A 99 -0.17 -20.60 2.29
N ALA A 100 -0.90 -19.83 3.07
CA ALA A 100 -2.29 -20.13 3.39
C ALA A 100 -3.14 -20.08 2.10
N ARG A 101 -3.73 -21.22 1.70
CA ARG A 101 -4.60 -21.32 0.53
C ARG A 101 -5.81 -20.36 0.67
N ARG A 102 -6.11 -19.62 -0.37
CA ARG A 102 -7.15 -18.57 -0.42
C ARG A 102 -8.05 -18.75 -1.64
N PRO A 103 -9.32 -18.27 -1.59
CA PRO A 103 -10.21 -18.28 -2.74
C PRO A 103 -9.65 -17.50 -3.95
N LEU A 104 -9.01 -16.36 -3.70
CA LEU A 104 -8.27 -15.63 -4.73
C LEU A 104 -6.79 -16.01 -4.63
N ALA A 105 -6.26 -16.64 -5.70
CA ALA A 105 -4.84 -17.03 -5.79
C ALA A 105 -3.92 -15.81 -6.01
N ALA A 106 -3.98 -14.83 -5.10
CA ALA A 106 -3.19 -13.61 -5.12
C ALA A 106 -2.48 -13.39 -3.78
N PRO A 107 -1.26 -12.81 -3.74
CA PRO A 107 -0.55 -12.57 -2.49
C PRO A 107 -1.35 -11.66 -1.55
N LEU A 108 -1.24 -11.90 -0.23
CA LEU A 108 -1.69 -10.93 0.76
C LEU A 108 -0.84 -9.67 0.70
N LEU A 109 -1.44 -8.51 0.89
CA LEU A 109 -0.69 -7.29 1.15
C LEU A 109 -0.07 -7.36 2.54
N THR A 110 1.23 -7.21 2.64
CA THR A 110 1.99 -7.18 3.90
C THR A 110 2.49 -5.77 4.13
N MET A 111 1.98 -5.09 5.16
CA MET A 111 2.16 -3.66 5.38
C MET A 111 2.90 -3.37 6.68
N ILE A 112 3.62 -2.25 6.72
CA ILE A 112 4.34 -1.76 7.89
C ILE A 112 4.53 -0.25 7.80
N ASP A 113 4.62 0.44 8.95
CA ASP A 113 5.05 1.84 9.04
C ASP A 113 6.57 1.89 9.23
N GLN A 114 7.29 2.20 8.19
CA GLN A 114 8.74 2.35 8.23
C GLN A 114 9.12 3.72 7.65
N GLU A 115 8.80 4.78 8.42
CA GLU A 115 9.07 6.18 8.07
C GLU A 115 10.53 6.56 8.34
N GLY A 116 11.07 5.96 9.40
CA GLY A 116 12.35 6.34 10.02
C GLY A 116 12.16 7.21 11.27
N GLY A 117 13.19 7.28 12.09
CA GLY A 117 13.12 8.01 13.37
C GLY A 117 12.11 7.37 14.34
N LEU A 118 11.16 8.16 14.85
CA LEU A 118 10.16 7.72 15.82
C LEU A 118 9.27 6.58 15.29
N VAL A 119 8.98 6.59 13.99
CA VAL A 119 8.11 5.60 13.35
C VAL A 119 8.95 4.66 12.48
N ALA A 120 9.64 3.75 13.15
CA ALA A 120 10.40 2.66 12.55
C ALA A 120 10.08 1.37 13.32
N ARG A 121 9.41 0.42 12.67
CA ARG A 121 8.94 -0.82 13.31
C ARG A 121 9.96 -1.95 13.18
N LEU A 122 10.81 -1.88 12.17
CA LEU A 122 11.86 -2.86 11.87
C LEU A 122 13.23 -2.21 12.01
N PRO A 123 14.20 -2.81 12.71
CA PRO A 123 15.58 -2.32 12.74
C PRO A 123 16.18 -2.19 11.35
N GLY A 124 17.05 -1.18 11.14
CA GLY A 124 17.74 -0.93 9.87
C GLY A 124 17.22 0.31 9.14
N ALA A 125 17.23 0.28 7.83
CA ALA A 125 16.85 1.45 7.01
C ALA A 125 15.35 1.79 7.15
N PRO A 126 15.01 3.11 7.03
CA PRO A 126 15.92 4.22 6.73
C PRO A 126 16.73 4.68 7.93
N SER A 127 17.90 5.24 7.70
CA SER A 127 18.78 5.77 8.74
C SER A 127 18.41 7.21 9.12
N GLY A 128 17.56 7.36 10.09
CA GLY A 128 17.14 8.66 10.63
C GLY A 128 15.70 9.03 10.30
N SER A 129 15.23 10.10 10.93
CA SER A 129 13.88 10.62 10.73
C SER A 129 13.72 11.31 9.36
N PRO A 130 12.50 11.45 8.83
CA PRO A 130 12.25 12.24 7.63
C PRO A 130 12.89 13.64 7.67
N ALA A 131 12.79 14.34 8.81
CA ALA A 131 13.41 15.65 8.98
C ALA A 131 14.96 15.61 8.83
N ARG A 132 15.61 14.57 9.37
CA ARG A 132 17.08 14.41 9.21
C ARG A 132 17.46 14.05 7.78
N MET A 133 16.71 13.15 7.17
CA MET A 133 16.92 12.75 5.77
C MET A 133 16.70 13.92 4.82
N GLY A 134 15.66 14.73 5.06
CA GLY A 134 15.30 15.89 4.21
C GLY A 134 16.42 16.93 4.11
N ARG A 135 17.19 17.13 5.19
CA ARG A 135 18.37 18.04 5.16
C ARG A 135 19.51 17.58 4.24
N ARG A 136 19.53 16.30 3.86
CA ARG A 136 20.55 15.72 2.98
C ARG A 136 20.14 15.70 1.50
N GLY A 137 18.97 16.22 1.16
CA GLY A 137 18.49 16.39 -0.19
C GLY A 137 17.86 15.13 -0.82
N ALA A 138 17.25 15.32 -2.00
CA ALA A 138 16.40 14.33 -2.64
C ALA A 138 17.15 13.05 -3.09
N ALA A 139 18.38 13.18 -3.56
CA ALA A 139 19.19 12.04 -3.97
C ALA A 139 19.45 11.08 -2.80
N TYR A 140 19.83 11.63 -1.64
CA TYR A 140 20.00 10.86 -0.42
C TYR A 140 18.68 10.18 0.02
N VAL A 141 17.59 10.94 0.03
CA VAL A 141 16.27 10.44 0.42
C VAL A 141 15.81 9.29 -0.49
N ARG A 142 16.06 9.39 -1.80
CA ARG A 142 15.79 8.28 -2.75
C ARG A 142 16.65 7.05 -2.45
N GLY A 143 17.92 7.25 -2.12
CA GLY A 143 18.83 6.18 -1.67
C GLY A 143 18.30 5.49 -0.41
N GLN A 144 17.85 6.26 0.59
CA GLN A 144 17.21 5.70 1.80
C GLN A 144 15.93 4.93 1.48
N GLY A 145 15.15 5.39 0.52
CA GLY A 145 13.96 4.65 0.02
C GLY A 145 14.34 3.26 -0.51
N ARG A 146 15.39 3.15 -1.33
CA ARG A 146 15.89 1.85 -1.85
C ARG A 146 16.39 0.93 -0.73
N LEU A 147 17.18 1.47 0.20
CA LEU A 147 17.68 0.71 1.35
C LEU A 147 16.52 0.22 2.24
N THR A 148 15.51 1.08 2.44
CA THR A 148 14.29 0.71 3.17
C THR A 148 13.54 -0.41 2.46
N ALA A 149 13.40 -0.35 1.14
CA ALA A 149 12.76 -1.41 0.36
C ALA A 149 13.50 -2.76 0.51
N ALA A 150 14.83 -2.76 0.43
CA ALA A 150 15.64 -3.97 0.64
C ALA A 150 15.42 -4.54 2.05
N ASN A 151 15.44 -3.69 3.08
CA ASN A 151 15.18 -4.08 4.47
C ASN A 151 13.80 -4.72 4.64
N LEU A 152 12.76 -4.07 4.11
CA LEU A 152 11.36 -4.51 4.20
C LEU A 152 11.12 -5.80 3.42
N ARG A 153 11.65 -5.92 2.20
CA ARG A 153 11.54 -7.16 1.41
C ARG A 153 12.18 -8.35 2.12
N GLY A 154 13.33 -8.14 2.76
CA GLY A 154 13.99 -9.15 3.58
C GLY A 154 13.14 -9.63 4.76
N ALA A 155 12.20 -8.80 5.24
CA ALA A 155 11.21 -9.14 6.26
C ALA A 155 9.88 -9.69 5.67
N GLY A 156 9.76 -9.80 4.35
CA GLY A 156 8.52 -10.24 3.69
C GLY A 156 7.44 -9.14 3.60
N MET A 157 7.81 -7.87 3.80
CA MET A 157 6.90 -6.72 3.69
C MET A 157 6.91 -6.18 2.27
N ARG A 158 5.73 -5.85 1.72
CA ARG A 158 5.56 -5.39 0.34
C ARG A 158 4.96 -4.01 0.20
N VAL A 159 4.39 -3.46 1.26
CA VAL A 159 3.84 -2.11 1.30
C VAL A 159 4.42 -1.37 2.50
N ASN A 160 4.97 -0.19 2.27
CA ASN A 160 5.35 0.73 3.33
C ASN A 160 4.29 1.84 3.44
N LEU A 161 3.70 1.99 4.63
CA LEU A 161 2.81 3.11 4.94
C LEU A 161 3.65 4.39 5.21
N ALA A 162 4.47 4.74 4.23
CA ALA A 162 5.35 5.91 4.15
C ALA A 162 5.61 6.24 2.67
N PRO A 163 5.95 7.48 2.35
CA PRO A 163 6.36 8.59 3.20
C PRO A 163 5.21 9.41 3.79
N VAL A 164 5.49 10.08 4.93
CA VAL A 164 4.71 11.24 5.38
C VAL A 164 5.04 12.41 4.46
N VAL A 165 4.03 12.96 3.82
CA VAL A 165 4.15 14.14 2.94
C VAL A 165 3.40 15.36 3.48
N ASP A 166 3.04 15.30 4.75
CA ASP A 166 2.52 16.45 5.49
C ASP A 166 3.58 17.53 5.67
N LEU A 167 3.16 18.81 5.63
CA LEU A 167 4.06 19.92 5.81
C LEU A 167 4.49 20.06 7.29
N GLY A 168 5.77 20.25 7.54
CA GLY A 168 6.33 20.49 8.88
C GLY A 168 6.11 21.92 9.36
N ARG A 169 4.87 22.38 9.51
CA ARG A 169 4.58 23.73 10.00
C ARG A 169 5.08 23.93 11.44
N PRO A 170 5.49 25.13 11.84
CA PRO A 170 5.94 25.42 13.20
C PRO A 170 4.89 24.98 14.23
N GLY A 171 5.33 24.25 15.25
CA GLY A 171 4.46 23.74 16.31
C GLY A 171 3.50 22.61 15.91
N SER A 172 3.52 22.15 14.66
CA SER A 172 2.73 20.98 14.26
C SER A 172 3.27 19.69 14.86
N TYR A 173 2.41 18.69 15.02
CA TYR A 173 2.78 17.36 15.49
C TYR A 173 3.87 16.74 14.60
N GLN A 174 3.71 16.83 13.28
CA GLN A 174 4.67 16.29 12.31
C GLN A 174 6.06 16.94 12.39
N ALA A 175 6.11 18.25 12.68
CA ALA A 175 7.38 18.96 12.86
C ALA A 175 8.08 18.55 14.18
N ARG A 176 7.34 18.56 15.31
CA ARG A 176 7.90 18.22 16.63
C ARG A 176 8.41 16.78 16.73
N THR A 177 7.75 15.86 16.04
CA THR A 177 8.12 14.43 16.01
C THR A 177 9.14 14.09 14.93
N GLY A 178 9.56 15.09 14.12
CA GLY A 178 10.52 14.88 13.03
C GLY A 178 10.00 14.02 11.88
N ARG A 179 8.67 13.83 11.76
CA ARG A 179 8.03 13.03 10.72
C ARG A 179 7.87 13.77 9.40
N ALA A 180 7.90 15.10 9.38
CA ALA A 180 7.87 15.89 8.15
C ALA A 180 9.28 16.08 7.56
N PHE A 181 9.43 15.92 6.25
CA PHE A 181 10.70 16.15 5.55
C PHE A 181 11.17 17.61 5.57
N ALA A 182 10.22 18.54 5.42
CA ALA A 182 10.47 19.97 5.33
C ALA A 182 9.20 20.78 5.66
N ARG A 183 9.34 22.14 5.59
CA ARG A 183 8.23 23.07 5.82
C ARG A 183 7.59 23.55 4.51
N ARG A 184 8.40 23.75 3.46
CA ARG A 184 7.94 24.31 2.17
C ARG A 184 7.30 23.22 1.30
N PRO A 185 6.12 23.47 0.68
CA PRO A 185 5.41 22.48 -0.12
C PRO A 185 6.25 21.84 -1.23
N ALA A 186 7.02 22.65 -1.97
CA ALA A 186 7.88 22.17 -3.05
C ALA A 186 9.01 21.23 -2.53
N ALA A 187 9.58 21.55 -1.36
CA ALA A 187 10.61 20.72 -0.76
C ALA A 187 10.04 19.36 -0.29
N VAL A 188 8.86 19.36 0.38
CA VAL A 188 8.19 18.12 0.77
C VAL A 188 7.79 17.30 -0.44
N ALA A 189 7.31 17.96 -1.50
CA ALA A 189 6.99 17.31 -2.77
C ALA A 189 8.19 16.60 -3.39
N ALA A 190 9.34 17.27 -3.47
CA ALA A 190 10.57 16.68 -4.02
C ALA A 190 11.08 15.51 -3.16
N LEU A 191 11.17 15.70 -1.84
CA LEU A 191 11.72 14.72 -0.90
C LEU A 191 10.78 13.51 -0.74
N GLY A 192 9.48 13.73 -0.55
CA GLY A 192 8.49 12.66 -0.44
C GLY A 192 8.39 11.83 -1.71
N THR A 193 8.40 12.47 -2.89
CA THR A 193 8.43 11.76 -4.17
C THR A 193 9.72 10.96 -4.34
N ALA A 194 10.87 11.50 -3.92
CA ALA A 194 12.14 10.79 -3.98
C ALA A 194 12.13 9.53 -3.11
N PHE A 195 11.63 9.61 -1.87
CA PHE A 195 11.51 8.45 -0.99
C PHE A 195 10.56 7.39 -1.58
N ALA A 196 9.38 7.82 -2.06
CA ALA A 196 8.41 6.92 -2.67
C ALA A 196 8.97 6.20 -3.91
N ARG A 197 9.68 6.92 -4.78
CA ARG A 197 10.37 6.31 -5.93
C ARG A 197 11.41 5.30 -5.49
N GLY A 198 12.27 5.64 -4.51
CA GLY A 198 13.26 4.71 -3.99
C GLY A 198 12.65 3.42 -3.44
N LEU A 199 11.55 3.50 -2.69
CA LEU A 199 10.79 2.33 -2.23
C LEU A 199 10.30 1.48 -3.41
N GLN A 200 9.70 2.10 -4.40
CA GLN A 200 9.07 1.39 -5.53
C GLN A 200 10.09 0.79 -6.50
N GLU A 201 11.24 1.43 -6.70
CA GLU A 201 12.39 0.86 -7.40
C GLU A 201 12.90 -0.41 -6.72
N GLY A 202 12.85 -0.46 -5.39
CA GLY A 202 13.18 -1.65 -4.62
C GLY A 202 12.03 -2.68 -4.51
N GLY A 203 10.90 -2.51 -5.22
CA GLY A 203 9.79 -3.45 -5.24
C GLY A 203 8.85 -3.41 -4.01
N VAL A 204 8.85 -2.30 -3.27
CA VAL A 204 7.92 -2.05 -2.15
C VAL A 204 7.01 -0.88 -2.53
N ALA A 205 5.69 -1.04 -2.43
CA ALA A 205 4.76 0.05 -2.69
C ALA A 205 4.87 1.12 -1.60
N ALA A 206 4.92 2.38 -2.04
CA ALA A 206 4.89 3.55 -1.18
C ALA A 206 3.45 4.03 -0.95
N THR A 207 3.20 4.60 0.23
CA THR A 207 1.92 5.21 0.62
C THR A 207 2.14 6.65 1.02
N LEU A 208 1.61 7.60 0.25
CA LEU A 208 1.63 9.02 0.63
C LEU A 208 0.60 9.26 1.74
N LYS A 209 0.98 9.94 2.83
CA LYS A 209 0.08 10.18 3.97
C LYS A 209 0.33 11.53 4.65
N HIS A 210 -0.70 12.13 5.25
CA HIS A 210 -2.09 11.71 5.41
C HIS A 210 -2.99 12.68 4.63
N PHE A 211 -3.60 12.24 3.54
CA PHE A 211 -4.36 13.10 2.61
C PHE A 211 -5.60 13.72 3.28
N PRO A 212 -5.90 15.00 3.05
CA PRO A 212 -5.26 15.99 2.16
C PRO A 212 -4.11 16.78 2.79
N GLY A 213 -3.64 16.43 3.98
CA GLY A 213 -2.49 17.01 4.67
C GLY A 213 -2.76 17.36 6.12
N LEU A 214 -1.97 16.80 7.04
CA LEU A 214 -2.03 17.01 8.49
C LEU A 214 -1.05 18.05 9.02
N GLY A 215 -0.37 18.79 8.15
CA GLY A 215 0.70 19.70 8.53
C GLY A 215 0.29 20.86 9.45
N ALA A 216 -0.99 21.08 9.72
CA ALA A 216 -1.47 22.12 10.61
C ALA A 216 -1.91 21.61 11.99
N VAL A 217 -2.01 20.29 12.21
CA VAL A 217 -2.45 19.76 13.50
C VAL A 217 -1.34 19.78 14.54
N ARG A 218 -1.71 20.02 15.79
CA ARG A 218 -0.76 20.16 16.91
C ARG A 218 -0.67 18.90 17.77
N ARG A 219 -1.63 18.01 17.72
CA ARG A 219 -1.71 16.79 18.54
C ARG A 219 -1.81 15.57 17.66
N ASP A 220 -1.54 14.42 18.26
CA ASP A 220 -1.70 13.12 17.62
C ASP A 220 -3.17 12.88 17.24
N GLU A 221 -3.42 12.55 15.98
CA GLU A 221 -4.77 12.26 15.47
C GLU A 221 -5.29 10.90 15.94
N ASP A 222 -4.42 9.97 16.33
CA ASP A 222 -4.82 8.67 16.87
C ASP A 222 -5.49 8.79 18.24
N ALA A 223 -5.07 9.77 19.04
CA ALA A 223 -5.61 10.01 20.38
C ALA A 223 -6.93 10.80 20.34
N LEU A 224 -7.01 11.83 19.50
CA LEU A 224 -8.13 12.77 19.41
C LEU A 224 -8.31 13.23 17.97
N ILE A 225 -9.58 13.31 17.52
CA ILE A 225 -9.90 13.89 16.22
C ILE A 225 -9.43 15.33 16.15
N GLN A 226 -8.56 15.60 15.22
CA GLN A 226 -8.04 16.94 14.95
C GLN A 226 -8.91 17.68 13.93
N THR A 227 -8.83 19.01 13.92
CA THR A 227 -9.47 19.85 12.91
C THR A 227 -8.42 20.68 12.20
N VAL A 228 -8.36 20.58 10.88
CA VAL A 228 -7.52 21.42 10.04
C VAL A 228 -8.32 22.62 9.60
N GLY A 229 -8.12 23.75 10.27
CA GLY A 229 -8.85 25.02 10.05
C GLY A 229 -8.33 25.86 8.88
N LEU A 230 -7.60 25.27 7.95
CA LEU A 230 -7.08 25.96 6.76
C LEU A 230 -8.17 26.13 5.70
N SER A 231 -8.11 27.24 4.92
CA SER A 231 -9.01 27.42 3.78
C SER A 231 -8.78 26.37 2.70
N ALA A 232 -9.81 26.08 1.90
CA ALA A 232 -9.70 25.17 0.75
C ALA A 232 -8.59 25.61 -0.22
N ALA A 233 -8.45 26.92 -0.43
CA ALA A 233 -7.40 27.49 -1.26
C ALA A 233 -6.00 27.18 -0.69
N THR A 234 -5.79 27.31 0.62
CA THR A 234 -4.51 26.99 1.28
C THR A 234 -4.21 25.51 1.20
N LEU A 235 -5.19 24.65 1.50
CA LEU A 235 -5.03 23.19 1.40
C LEU A 235 -4.57 22.81 -0.01
N ARG A 236 -5.26 23.29 -1.05
CA ARG A 236 -4.95 22.95 -2.45
C ARG A 236 -3.63 23.52 -2.94
N ARG A 237 -3.27 24.75 -2.53
CA ARG A 237 -2.03 25.41 -2.99
C ARG A 237 -0.79 25.02 -2.19
N ALA A 238 -0.94 24.43 -1.01
CA ALA A 238 0.18 24.05 -0.15
C ALA A 238 0.17 22.57 0.25
N ASP A 239 -0.84 22.13 0.99
CA ASP A 239 -0.83 20.79 1.62
C ASP A 239 -0.99 19.66 0.62
N GLU A 240 -1.75 19.86 -0.46
CA GLU A 240 -1.95 18.86 -1.51
C GLU A 240 -0.85 18.84 -2.58
N VAL A 241 0.03 19.86 -2.62
CA VAL A 241 1.14 19.92 -3.58
C VAL A 241 2.04 18.68 -3.50
N PRO A 242 2.46 18.20 -2.32
CA PRO A 242 3.26 16.98 -2.20
C PRO A 242 2.52 15.73 -2.69
N PHE A 243 1.21 15.62 -2.43
CA PHE A 243 0.39 14.51 -2.93
C PHE A 243 0.31 14.53 -4.45
N SER A 244 0.01 15.69 -5.04
CA SER A 244 -0.03 15.88 -6.50
C SER A 244 1.30 15.47 -7.15
N ALA A 245 2.43 15.91 -6.59
CA ALA A 245 3.75 15.54 -7.08
C ALA A 245 4.03 14.03 -6.96
N GLY A 246 3.72 13.44 -5.81
CA GLY A 246 3.89 12.00 -5.59
C GLY A 246 3.00 11.15 -6.49
N ILE A 247 1.75 11.57 -6.74
CA ILE A 247 0.82 10.91 -7.67
C ILE A 247 1.38 10.93 -9.10
N ARG A 248 1.82 12.09 -9.59
CA ARG A 248 2.52 12.17 -10.89
C ARG A 248 3.82 11.38 -10.90
N GLY A 249 4.47 11.22 -9.74
CA GLY A 249 5.64 10.38 -9.54
C GLY A 249 5.37 8.88 -9.51
N GLY A 250 4.10 8.45 -9.64
CA GLY A 250 3.69 7.05 -9.70
C GLY A 250 3.47 6.39 -8.34
N ALA A 251 3.20 7.15 -7.28
CA ALA A 251 2.87 6.58 -5.96
C ALA A 251 1.67 5.64 -6.05
N ARG A 252 1.79 4.45 -5.47
CA ARG A 252 0.79 3.38 -5.61
C ARG A 252 -0.34 3.46 -4.61
N LEU A 253 -0.08 4.02 -3.41
CA LEU A 253 -1.11 4.21 -2.39
C LEU A 253 -1.15 5.64 -1.89
N VAL A 254 -2.35 6.04 -1.46
CA VAL A 254 -2.60 7.25 -0.66
C VAL A 254 -3.43 6.87 0.55
N MET A 255 -2.97 7.26 1.74
CA MET A 255 -3.71 7.10 2.99
C MET A 255 -4.50 8.36 3.29
N THR A 256 -5.79 8.19 3.60
CA THR A 256 -6.68 9.29 4.00
C THR A 256 -6.60 9.52 5.50
N SER A 257 -6.49 10.78 5.91
CA SER A 257 -6.42 11.22 7.31
C SER A 257 -7.73 10.99 8.06
N THR A 258 -7.65 10.88 9.38
CA THR A 258 -8.80 10.87 10.32
C THR A 258 -9.21 12.27 10.79
N ALA A 259 -8.51 13.32 10.40
CA ALA A 259 -8.84 14.70 10.79
C ALA A 259 -10.07 15.25 10.04
N ARG A 260 -10.66 16.30 10.59
CA ARG A 260 -11.74 17.09 9.99
C ARG A 260 -11.15 18.21 9.13
N TYR A 261 -11.76 18.43 7.97
CA TYR A 261 -11.39 19.49 7.02
C TYR A 261 -12.63 20.34 6.67
N PRO A 262 -13.10 21.25 7.57
CA PRO A 262 -14.37 21.97 7.39
C PRO A 262 -14.46 22.74 6.07
N ALA A 263 -13.35 23.27 5.58
CA ALA A 263 -13.31 24.01 4.33
C ALA A 263 -13.50 23.15 3.06
N LEU A 264 -13.28 21.82 3.16
CA LEU A 264 -13.45 20.89 2.04
C LEU A 264 -14.71 20.01 2.20
N ASP A 265 -15.05 19.61 3.41
CA ASP A 265 -16.12 18.61 3.65
C ASP A 265 -17.06 18.97 4.81
N GLY A 266 -17.06 20.21 5.27
CA GLY A 266 -17.86 20.64 6.41
C GLY A 266 -17.44 19.92 7.71
N ARG A 267 -18.42 19.33 8.44
CA ARG A 267 -18.15 18.71 9.76
C ARG A 267 -17.69 17.26 9.69
N ARG A 268 -17.55 16.66 8.51
CA ARG A 268 -17.22 15.24 8.36
C ARG A 268 -15.75 14.98 8.62
N VAL A 269 -15.46 13.76 9.09
CA VAL A 269 -14.10 13.26 9.29
C VAL A 269 -13.58 12.67 7.99
N ALA A 270 -12.28 12.83 7.70
CA ALA A 270 -11.68 12.43 6.43
C ALA A 270 -11.96 10.98 5.96
N PRO A 271 -11.78 9.91 6.78
CA PRO A 271 -12.01 8.55 6.28
C PRO A 271 -13.41 8.29 5.74
N PRO A 272 -14.52 8.81 6.33
CA PRO A 272 -15.84 8.65 5.76
C PRO A 272 -16.22 9.73 4.73
N SER A 273 -15.29 10.56 4.29
CA SER A 273 -15.57 11.68 3.38
C SER A 273 -15.44 11.30 1.90
N ARG A 274 -16.57 11.20 1.20
CA ARG A 274 -16.59 11.03 -0.26
C ARG A 274 -15.98 12.25 -0.98
N ARG A 275 -16.20 13.46 -0.46
CA ARG A 275 -15.66 14.68 -1.05
C ARG A 275 -14.14 14.69 -1.04
N LEU A 276 -13.50 14.26 0.05
CA LEU A 276 -12.05 14.17 0.13
C LEU A 276 -11.51 13.02 -0.72
N THR A 277 -12.03 11.81 -0.54
CA THR A 277 -11.46 10.61 -1.19
C THR A 277 -11.80 10.57 -2.68
N THR A 278 -13.04 10.89 -3.07
CA THR A 278 -13.47 10.79 -4.46
C THR A 278 -13.25 12.10 -5.19
N THR A 279 -13.82 13.24 -4.72
CA THR A 279 -13.76 14.49 -5.48
C THR A 279 -12.37 15.10 -5.48
N GLU A 280 -11.75 15.31 -4.32
CA GLU A 280 -10.43 15.95 -4.26
C GLU A 280 -9.32 15.00 -4.74
N LEU A 281 -9.24 13.76 -4.22
CA LEU A 281 -8.13 12.88 -4.53
C LEU A 281 -8.27 12.21 -5.90
N ARG A 282 -9.41 11.55 -6.19
CA ARG A 282 -9.53 10.80 -7.44
C ARG A 282 -9.84 11.68 -8.64
N VAL A 283 -10.81 12.59 -8.52
CA VAL A 283 -11.23 13.42 -9.66
C VAL A 283 -10.25 14.57 -9.87
N ARG A 284 -10.02 15.42 -8.87
CA ARG A 284 -9.21 16.63 -9.05
C ARG A 284 -7.71 16.34 -9.17
N LEU A 285 -7.15 15.47 -8.31
CA LEU A 285 -5.72 15.09 -8.38
C LEU A 285 -5.43 13.93 -9.34
N GLY A 286 -6.47 13.30 -9.92
CA GLY A 286 -6.33 12.22 -10.90
C GLY A 286 -5.77 10.91 -10.33
N PHE A 287 -5.91 10.64 -9.02
CA PHE A 287 -5.35 9.44 -8.41
C PHE A 287 -6.10 8.17 -8.82
N ARG A 288 -5.41 7.25 -9.48
CA ARG A 288 -5.96 5.97 -9.97
C ARG A 288 -5.47 4.75 -9.17
N GLY A 289 -4.55 4.95 -8.23
CA GLY A 289 -4.01 3.90 -7.37
C GLY A 289 -4.98 3.49 -6.23
N VAL A 290 -4.43 2.79 -5.26
CA VAL A 290 -5.19 2.26 -4.11
C VAL A 290 -5.26 3.29 -2.98
N THR A 291 -6.47 3.61 -2.52
CA THR A 291 -6.67 4.39 -1.30
C THR A 291 -6.77 3.47 -0.08
N ILE A 292 -6.17 3.87 1.01
CA ILE A 292 -6.29 3.19 2.30
C ILE A 292 -6.74 4.19 3.37
N THR A 293 -7.63 3.80 4.26
CA THR A 293 -7.93 4.61 5.45
C THR A 293 -6.72 4.62 6.37
N ASP A 294 -6.54 5.67 7.16
CA ASP A 294 -5.81 5.53 8.40
C ASP A 294 -6.55 4.55 9.34
N ASP A 295 -5.94 4.19 10.47
CA ASP A 295 -6.48 3.14 11.33
C ASP A 295 -7.86 3.52 11.88
N LEU A 296 -8.89 2.81 11.42
CA LEU A 296 -10.28 2.95 11.88
C LEU A 296 -10.48 2.44 13.31
N ASP A 297 -9.41 1.99 13.95
CA ASP A 297 -9.44 1.33 15.24
C ASP A 297 -8.65 2.08 16.32
N VAL A 298 -8.15 3.28 16.01
CA VAL A 298 -7.52 4.17 16.99
C VAL A 298 -8.54 4.78 17.94
N THR A 299 -8.09 5.28 19.08
CA THR A 299 -8.94 5.84 20.13
C THR A 299 -9.89 6.92 19.61
N ALA A 300 -9.38 7.82 18.77
CA ALA A 300 -10.17 8.90 18.17
C ALA A 300 -11.36 8.35 17.35
N MET A 301 -11.11 7.35 16.52
CA MET A 301 -12.13 6.75 15.66
C MET A 301 -13.11 5.87 16.44
N ARG A 302 -12.67 5.17 17.48
CA ARG A 302 -13.54 4.40 18.39
C ARG A 302 -14.56 5.29 19.11
N ARG A 303 -14.14 6.50 19.49
CA ARG A 303 -15.02 7.51 20.11
C ARG A 303 -16.00 8.12 19.12
N LEU A 304 -15.63 8.19 17.82
CA LEU A 304 -16.48 8.77 16.78
C LEU A 304 -17.67 7.86 16.43
N ALA A 305 -17.42 6.56 16.20
CA ALA A 305 -18.47 5.61 15.82
C ALA A 305 -18.02 4.14 15.97
N GLY A 306 -19.00 3.24 15.95
CA GLY A 306 -18.74 1.80 15.90
C GLY A 306 -18.09 1.36 14.58
N PRO A 307 -17.40 0.19 14.59
CA PRO A 307 -16.63 -0.29 13.43
C PRO A 307 -17.49 -0.55 12.20
N SER A 308 -18.74 -0.97 12.39
CA SER A 308 -19.70 -1.17 11.31
C SER A 308 -20.02 0.12 10.57
N THR A 309 -20.29 1.19 11.31
CA THR A 309 -20.56 2.52 10.73
C THR A 309 -19.33 3.08 10.01
N LEU A 310 -18.15 2.97 10.63
CA LEU A 310 -16.89 3.46 10.04
C LEU A 310 -16.56 2.72 8.74
N ALA A 311 -16.64 1.39 8.73
CA ALA A 311 -16.35 0.59 7.55
C ALA A 311 -17.29 0.90 6.37
N VAL A 312 -18.59 1.02 6.63
CA VAL A 312 -19.59 1.34 5.60
C VAL A 312 -19.39 2.76 5.08
N ARG A 313 -19.20 3.75 5.96
CA ARG A 313 -18.92 5.15 5.55
C ARG A 313 -17.62 5.29 4.76
N ALA A 314 -16.54 4.66 5.20
CA ALA A 314 -15.26 4.69 4.49
C ALA A 314 -15.35 4.00 3.11
N SER A 315 -16.13 2.91 3.01
CA SER A 315 -16.41 2.25 1.73
C SER A 315 -17.22 3.15 0.79
N ALA A 316 -18.29 3.77 1.29
CA ALA A 316 -19.12 4.72 0.53
C ALA A 316 -18.34 5.97 0.09
N ALA A 317 -17.31 6.35 0.87
CA ALA A 317 -16.41 7.46 0.53
C ALA A 317 -15.43 7.11 -0.61
N GLY A 318 -15.31 5.84 -1.01
CA GLY A 318 -14.43 5.39 -2.10
C GLY A 318 -13.04 4.94 -1.65
N ASN A 319 -12.82 4.68 -0.34
CA ASN A 319 -11.60 4.04 0.11
C ASN A 319 -11.57 2.58 -0.35
N ASP A 320 -10.42 2.13 -0.85
CA ASP A 320 -10.24 0.75 -1.31
C ASP A 320 -9.91 -0.20 -0.15
N LEU A 321 -8.99 0.19 0.71
CA LEU A 321 -8.56 -0.60 1.86
C LEU A 321 -9.05 0.03 3.16
N LEU A 322 -9.52 -0.83 4.06
CA LEU A 322 -10.03 -0.49 5.38
C LEU A 322 -9.05 -1.05 6.43
N LEU A 323 -8.35 -0.17 7.12
CA LEU A 323 -7.34 -0.56 8.11
C LEU A 323 -7.98 -0.67 9.51
N PHE A 324 -7.80 -1.83 10.15
CA PHE A 324 -8.15 -2.14 11.53
C PHE A 324 -6.95 -2.80 12.21
N ALA A 325 -6.14 -2.02 12.90
CA ALA A 325 -4.83 -2.46 13.35
C ALA A 325 -4.81 -3.05 14.76
N GLN A 326 -5.82 -2.79 15.59
CA GLN A 326 -5.77 -3.08 17.02
C GLN A 326 -6.65 -4.27 17.45
N ASP A 327 -7.89 -4.33 16.97
CA ASP A 327 -8.91 -5.29 17.41
C ASP A 327 -9.47 -6.10 16.24
N PRO A 328 -9.16 -7.42 16.16
CA PRO A 328 -9.63 -8.27 15.08
C PRO A 328 -11.17 -8.43 15.03
N ASP A 329 -11.85 -8.28 16.15
CA ASP A 329 -13.32 -8.33 16.19
C ASP A 329 -13.97 -7.08 15.62
N ARG A 330 -13.33 -5.91 15.76
CA ARG A 330 -13.79 -4.70 15.09
C ARG A 330 -13.65 -4.85 13.58
N ALA A 331 -12.54 -5.40 13.09
CA ALA A 331 -12.37 -5.72 11.68
C ALA A 331 -13.45 -6.69 11.16
N ARG A 332 -13.80 -7.72 11.96
CA ARG A 332 -14.86 -8.69 11.63
C ARG A 332 -16.24 -8.03 11.53
N ARG A 333 -16.59 -7.19 12.51
CA ARG A 333 -17.85 -6.42 12.49
C ARG A 333 -17.90 -5.45 11.31
N GLY A 334 -16.79 -4.76 11.00
CA GLY A 334 -16.66 -3.89 9.84
C GLY A 334 -16.88 -4.64 8.52
N LEU A 335 -16.22 -5.79 8.34
CA LEU A 335 -16.41 -6.65 7.18
C LEU A 335 -17.89 -7.07 7.02
N SER A 336 -18.51 -7.57 8.10
CA SER A 336 -19.90 -8.02 8.07
C SER A 336 -20.87 -6.89 7.72
N ALA A 337 -20.61 -5.68 8.20
CA ALA A 337 -21.41 -4.49 7.88
C ALA A 337 -21.28 -4.08 6.41
N VAL A 338 -20.08 -4.12 5.83
CA VAL A 338 -19.87 -3.86 4.40
C VAL A 338 -20.62 -4.89 3.56
N VAL A 339 -20.55 -6.19 3.91
CA VAL A 339 -21.29 -7.26 3.22
C VAL A 339 -22.80 -7.02 3.27
N ALA A 340 -23.33 -6.71 4.45
CA ALA A 340 -24.76 -6.41 4.63
C ALA A 340 -25.17 -5.17 3.82
N ALA A 341 -24.34 -4.12 3.79
CA ALA A 341 -24.62 -2.90 3.05
C ALA A 341 -24.63 -3.13 1.52
N VAL A 342 -23.75 -4.00 1.00
CA VAL A 342 -23.75 -4.38 -0.43
C VAL A 342 -24.99 -5.22 -0.76
N ARG A 343 -25.34 -6.20 0.08
CA ARG A 343 -26.53 -7.03 -0.14
C ARG A 343 -27.83 -6.22 -0.11
N ALA A 344 -27.88 -5.19 0.73
CA ALA A 344 -29.04 -4.28 0.85
C ALA A 344 -29.02 -3.13 -0.19
N GLY A 345 -28.09 -3.13 -1.17
CA GLY A 345 -27.97 -2.08 -2.19
C GLY A 345 -27.46 -0.72 -1.69
N ARG A 346 -27.11 -0.58 -0.40
CA ARG A 346 -26.56 0.67 0.18
C ARG A 346 -25.13 0.95 -0.25
N LEU A 347 -24.37 -0.07 -0.65
CA LEU A 347 -23.08 0.03 -1.30
C LEU A 347 -23.12 -0.68 -2.64
N SER A 348 -22.56 -0.08 -3.67
CA SER A 348 -22.53 -0.63 -5.02
C SER A 348 -21.59 -1.85 -5.12
N ARG A 349 -22.11 -2.98 -5.64
CA ARG A 349 -21.29 -4.14 -5.96
C ARG A 349 -20.26 -3.81 -7.07
N ALA A 350 -20.61 -2.96 -8.01
CA ALA A 350 -19.70 -2.53 -9.07
C ALA A 350 -18.50 -1.72 -8.52
N GLU A 351 -18.74 -0.79 -7.57
CA GLU A 351 -17.68 -0.06 -6.87
C GLU A 351 -16.80 -1.00 -6.02
N LEU A 352 -17.41 -2.01 -5.37
CA LEU A 352 -16.65 -3.04 -4.64
C LEU A 352 -15.71 -3.81 -5.57
N VAL A 353 -16.19 -4.27 -6.72
CA VAL A 353 -15.37 -4.98 -7.72
C VAL A 353 -14.28 -4.06 -8.27
N ALA A 354 -14.58 -2.81 -8.59
CA ALA A 354 -13.60 -1.83 -9.06
C ALA A 354 -12.48 -1.58 -8.02
N SER A 355 -12.83 -1.53 -6.74
CA SER A 355 -11.87 -1.44 -5.63
C SER A 355 -10.94 -2.66 -5.60
N VAL A 356 -11.51 -3.88 -5.68
CA VAL A 356 -10.72 -5.12 -5.66
C VAL A 356 -9.82 -5.23 -6.89
N ARG A 357 -10.23 -4.73 -8.06
CA ARG A 357 -9.36 -4.64 -9.25
C ARG A 357 -8.14 -3.74 -9.01
N ARG A 358 -8.31 -2.57 -8.39
CA ARG A 358 -7.16 -1.71 -8.02
C ARG A 358 -6.22 -2.41 -7.05
N ILE A 359 -6.77 -3.12 -6.06
CA ILE A 359 -5.99 -3.92 -5.11
C ILE A 359 -5.24 -5.06 -5.82
N ALA A 360 -5.86 -5.73 -6.78
CA ALA A 360 -5.22 -6.78 -7.57
C ALA A 360 -4.05 -6.23 -8.41
N ALA A 361 -4.23 -5.07 -9.04
CA ALA A 361 -3.15 -4.37 -9.76
C ALA A 361 -2.00 -3.99 -8.82
N LEU A 362 -2.28 -3.50 -7.62
CA LEU A 362 -1.26 -3.24 -6.60
C LEU A 362 -0.47 -4.51 -6.25
N ARG A 363 -1.16 -5.63 -6.01
CA ARG A 363 -0.51 -6.91 -5.68
C ARG A 363 0.41 -7.39 -6.80
N ALA A 364 -0.01 -7.25 -8.05
CA ALA A 364 0.81 -7.59 -9.21
C ALA A 364 2.10 -6.75 -9.28
N ALA A 365 2.02 -5.48 -8.88
CA ALA A 365 3.13 -4.53 -8.91
C ALA A 365 4.16 -4.69 -7.77
N VAL A 366 3.90 -5.55 -6.75
CA VAL A 366 4.76 -5.74 -5.55
C VAL A 366 5.10 -7.22 -5.28
N ARG A 367 5.07 -8.05 -6.28
CA ARG A 367 5.43 -9.48 -6.23
C ARG A 367 6.89 -9.74 -5.93
#